data_41fc5a4b30ec2e01ce56edfc3df86c3e
#
_entry.id   41fc5a4b30ec2e01ce56edfc3df86c3e
#
_cell.length_a   1.000
_cell.length_b   1.000
_cell.length_c   1.000
_cell.angle_alpha   90.00
_cell.angle_beta   90.00
_cell.angle_gamma   90.00
#
_symmetry.space_group_name_H-M   'P 1'
#
loop_
_entity.id
_entity.type
_entity.pdbx_description
1 polymer ?
#
loop_
_entity_poly.entity_id
_entity_poly.type
_entity_poly.pdbx_seq_one_letter_code
_entity_poly.pdbx_strand_id
1 'polypeptide(L)'
;TPVSTDGCIQKAIRYIQQNTNQHLTVGNVADYVGFSKSYFSAYFKKTLGFSVSAFILRCKLEEGRELLQYTDKSISTISEFLCFSSQSHFHTAFKKQFGMTPSEYRKSTNG
;
A
#
# COMPACT_ATOMS: atom_id res chain seq x y z
N THR A 1 0.75 28.38 -7.59
CA THR A 1 -0.64 28.36 -7.38
C THR A 1 -1.08 27.23 -6.49
N PRO A 2 -2.12 27.43 -5.74
CA PRO A 2 -2.57 26.43 -4.78
C PRO A 2 -3.04 25.12 -5.41
N VAL A 3 -3.39 25.15 -6.65
CA VAL A 3 -3.88 23.97 -7.34
C VAL A 3 -2.85 22.84 -7.38
N SER A 4 -1.57 23.21 -7.51
CA SER A 4 -0.53 22.19 -7.65
C SER A 4 -0.39 21.31 -6.41
N THR A 5 -0.75 21.81 -5.22
CA THR A 5 -0.61 21.05 -4.00
C THR A 5 -1.60 19.87 -3.96
N ASP A 6 -2.86 20.14 -4.29
CA ASP A 6 -3.86 19.07 -4.36
C ASP A 6 -3.53 18.10 -5.48
N GLY A 7 -3.05 18.62 -6.60
CA GLY A 7 -2.62 17.78 -7.70
C GLY A 7 -1.47 16.85 -7.29
N CYS A 8 -0.57 17.32 -6.43
CA CYS A 8 0.52 16.51 -5.94
C CYS A 8 0.04 15.34 -5.09
N ILE A 9 -0.95 15.56 -4.23
CA ILE A 9 -1.52 14.48 -3.42
C ILE A 9 -2.17 13.43 -4.33
N GLN A 10 -2.97 13.85 -5.29
CA GLN A 10 -3.60 12.92 -6.23
C GLN A 10 -2.55 12.15 -7.04
N LYS A 11 -1.50 12.84 -7.47
CA LYS A 11 -0.42 12.22 -8.23
C LYS A 11 0.30 11.18 -7.37
N ALA A 12 0.53 11.49 -6.09
CA ALA A 12 1.18 10.56 -5.17
C ALA A 12 0.32 9.32 -4.94
N ILE A 13 -0.98 9.51 -4.73
CA ILE A 13 -1.90 8.40 -4.52
C ILE A 13 -1.89 7.47 -5.73
N ARG A 14 -1.99 8.03 -6.91
CA ARG A 14 -1.98 7.25 -8.14
C ARG A 14 -0.67 6.49 -8.32
N TYR A 15 0.44 7.17 -8.06
CA TYR A 15 1.76 6.54 -8.16
C TYR A 15 1.87 5.34 -7.22
N ILE A 16 1.42 5.49 -5.98
CA ILE A 16 1.46 4.41 -5.01
C ILE A 16 0.58 3.24 -5.46
N GLN A 17 -0.64 3.53 -5.92
CA GLN A 17 -1.57 2.50 -6.36
C GLN A 17 -1.07 1.73 -7.57
N GLN A 18 -0.30 2.37 -8.44
CA GLN A 18 0.23 1.73 -9.63
C GLN A 18 1.54 0.98 -9.39
N ASN A 19 2.14 1.13 -8.21
CA ASN A 19 3.44 0.55 -7.92
C ASN A 19 3.44 -0.28 -6.64
N THR A 20 2.33 -0.92 -6.33
CA THR A 20 2.22 -1.74 -5.13
C THR A 20 3.15 -2.94 -5.17
N ASN A 21 3.59 -3.35 -6.35
CA ASN A 21 4.53 -4.46 -6.52
C ASN A 21 5.99 -3.99 -6.52
N GLN A 22 6.23 -2.74 -6.11
CA GLN A 22 7.57 -2.18 -6.01
C GLN A 22 7.91 -1.93 -4.55
N HIS A 23 9.20 -1.79 -4.28
CA HIS A 23 9.65 -1.41 -2.94
C HIS A 23 9.52 0.12 -2.81
N LEU A 24 8.37 0.55 -2.32
CA LEU A 24 8.08 1.98 -2.18
C LEU A 24 8.48 2.51 -0.81
N THR A 25 9.09 3.70 -0.81
CA THR A 25 9.40 4.42 0.42
C THR A 25 8.79 5.81 0.33
N VAL A 26 8.68 6.48 1.48
CA VAL A 26 8.19 7.85 1.51
C VAL A 26 9.08 8.75 0.63
N GLY A 27 10.40 8.51 0.68
CA GLY A 27 11.34 9.26 -0.15
C GLY A 27 11.09 9.10 -1.63
N ASN A 28 10.80 7.87 -2.07
CA ASN A 28 10.51 7.63 -3.48
C ASN A 28 9.29 8.42 -3.95
N VAL A 29 8.24 8.42 -3.14
CA VAL A 29 7.00 9.11 -3.50
C VAL A 29 7.22 10.63 -3.49
N ALA A 30 7.93 11.14 -2.48
CA ALA A 30 8.23 12.57 -2.39
C ALA A 30 9.03 13.04 -3.60
N ASP A 31 10.04 12.25 -3.99
CA ASP A 31 10.86 12.58 -5.16
C ASP A 31 9.99 12.61 -6.43
N TYR A 32 9.09 11.67 -6.55
CA TYR A 32 8.23 11.60 -7.73
C TYR A 32 7.36 12.85 -7.88
N VAL A 33 6.86 13.39 -6.76
CA VAL A 33 6.02 14.60 -6.80
C VAL A 33 6.81 15.89 -6.68
N GLY A 34 8.13 15.81 -6.48
CA GLY A 34 8.99 16.98 -6.48
C GLY A 34 9.09 17.73 -5.16
N PHE A 35 8.81 17.07 -4.05
CA PHE A 35 8.90 17.67 -2.71
C PHE A 35 9.98 17.00 -1.87
N SER A 36 10.43 17.70 -0.83
CA SER A 36 11.30 17.06 0.15
C SER A 36 10.50 16.03 0.93
N LYS A 37 11.18 15.00 1.42
CA LYS A 37 10.55 13.94 2.19
C LYS A 37 9.82 14.50 3.42
N SER A 38 10.47 15.41 4.14
CA SER A 38 9.89 15.98 5.36
C SER A 38 8.63 16.78 5.07
N TYR A 39 8.69 17.63 4.06
CA TYR A 39 7.54 18.46 3.71
C TYR A 39 6.38 17.62 3.22
N PHE A 40 6.69 16.67 2.33
CA PHE A 40 5.65 15.83 1.76
C PHE A 40 4.95 14.98 2.82
N SER A 41 5.73 14.39 3.73
CA SER A 41 5.19 13.55 4.80
C SER A 41 4.22 14.33 5.68
N ALA A 42 4.63 15.53 6.09
CA ALA A 42 3.80 16.38 6.94
C ALA A 42 2.53 16.82 6.22
N TYR A 43 2.68 17.23 4.98
CA TYR A 43 1.54 17.70 4.18
C TYR A 43 0.53 16.59 3.91
N PHE A 44 1.04 15.40 3.54
CA PHE A 44 0.20 14.25 3.26
C PHE A 44 -0.62 13.87 4.49
N LYS A 45 0.05 13.75 5.64
CA LYS A 45 -0.63 13.37 6.88
C LYS A 45 -1.66 14.42 7.31
N LYS A 46 -1.30 15.70 7.17
CA LYS A 46 -2.22 16.77 7.54
C LYS A 46 -3.46 16.76 6.64
N THR A 47 -3.28 16.50 5.35
CA THR A 47 -4.36 16.53 4.38
C THR A 47 -5.27 15.31 4.49
N LEU A 48 -4.69 14.13 4.64
CA LEU A 48 -5.45 12.87 4.58
C LEU A 48 -5.70 12.22 5.94
N GLY A 49 -4.99 12.64 6.97
CA GLY A 49 -5.20 12.12 8.31
C GLY A 49 -4.41 10.85 8.63
N PHE A 50 -3.61 10.34 7.68
CA PHE A 50 -2.76 9.17 7.91
C PHE A 50 -1.44 9.35 7.17
N SER A 51 -0.43 8.60 7.61
CA SER A 51 0.91 8.77 7.06
C SER A 51 1.02 8.14 5.67
N VAL A 52 2.06 8.57 4.94
CA VAL A 52 2.37 8.00 3.63
C VAL A 52 2.66 6.51 3.77
N SER A 53 3.45 6.14 4.78
CA SER A 53 3.80 4.74 5.01
C SER A 53 2.56 3.87 5.27
N ALA A 54 1.63 4.39 6.05
CA ALA A 54 0.39 3.67 6.32
C ALA A 54 -0.43 3.50 5.05
N PHE A 55 -0.45 4.53 4.22
CA PHE A 55 -1.18 4.46 2.95
C PHE A 55 -0.56 3.45 1.99
N ILE A 56 0.77 3.44 1.89
CA ILE A 56 1.48 2.47 1.05
C ILE A 56 1.14 1.06 1.50
N LEU A 57 1.21 0.80 2.80
CA LEU A 57 0.89 -0.52 3.33
C LEU A 57 -0.54 -0.92 3.02
N ARG A 58 -1.48 0.01 3.21
CA ARG A 58 -2.88 -0.26 2.93
C ARG A 58 -3.12 -0.61 1.46
N CYS A 59 -2.48 0.10 0.53
CA CYS A 59 -2.61 -0.18 -0.89
C CYS A 59 -2.07 -1.57 -1.23
N LYS A 60 -0.92 -1.94 -0.63
CA LYS A 60 -0.36 -3.27 -0.84
C LYS A 60 -1.29 -4.36 -0.31
N LEU A 61 -1.89 -4.13 0.85
CA LEU A 61 -2.81 -5.12 1.44
C LEU A 61 -4.08 -5.28 0.60
N GLU A 62 -4.59 -4.19 0.04
CA GLU A 62 -5.77 -4.26 -0.82
C GLU A 62 -5.46 -5.01 -2.11
N GLU A 63 -4.29 -4.77 -2.68
CA GLU A 63 -3.85 -5.53 -3.84
C GLU A 63 -3.70 -7.01 -3.49
N GLY A 64 -3.13 -7.30 -2.33
CA GLY A 64 -2.98 -8.67 -1.86
C GLY A 64 -4.32 -9.37 -1.69
N ARG A 65 -5.32 -8.66 -1.19
CA ARG A 65 -6.66 -9.20 -1.05
C ARG A 65 -7.24 -9.58 -2.39
N GLU A 66 -7.05 -8.74 -3.40
CA GLU A 66 -7.53 -9.06 -4.74
C GLU A 66 -6.80 -10.27 -5.33
N LEU A 67 -5.49 -10.35 -5.12
CA LEU A 67 -4.72 -11.49 -5.59
C LEU A 67 -5.16 -12.79 -4.92
N LEU A 68 -5.51 -12.73 -3.64
CA LEU A 68 -6.03 -13.90 -2.93
C LEU A 68 -7.37 -14.36 -3.49
N GLN A 69 -8.20 -13.41 -3.89
CA GLN A 69 -9.54 -13.70 -4.38
C GLN A 69 -9.56 -14.17 -5.83
N TYR A 70 -8.74 -13.56 -6.68
CA TYR A 70 -8.84 -13.74 -8.13
C TYR A 70 -7.72 -14.56 -8.75
N THR A 71 -6.73 -14.99 -7.97
CA THR A 71 -5.64 -15.80 -8.51
C THR A 71 -5.40 -17.01 -7.61
N ASP A 72 -4.63 -17.97 -8.15
CA ASP A 72 -4.22 -19.16 -7.41
C ASP A 72 -2.83 -19.03 -6.80
N LYS A 73 -2.25 -17.83 -6.83
CA LYS A 73 -0.91 -17.61 -6.30
C LYS A 73 -0.88 -17.94 -4.81
N SER A 74 0.23 -18.55 -4.37
CA SER A 74 0.40 -18.87 -2.96
C SER A 74 0.54 -17.57 -2.15
N ILE A 75 0.23 -17.66 -0.86
CA ILE A 75 0.37 -16.52 0.04
C ILE A 75 1.81 -16.03 0.06
N SER A 76 2.78 -16.98 0.04
CA SER A 76 4.20 -16.64 -0.02
C SER A 76 4.52 -15.84 -1.29
N THR A 77 4.03 -16.29 -2.43
CA THR A 77 4.26 -15.62 -3.70
C THR A 77 3.65 -14.21 -3.70
N ILE A 78 2.45 -14.07 -3.15
CA ILE A 78 1.80 -12.76 -3.05
C ILE A 78 2.60 -11.81 -2.17
N SER A 79 3.08 -12.28 -1.02
CA SER A 79 3.85 -11.43 -0.13
C SER A 79 5.15 -10.97 -0.78
N GLU A 80 5.80 -11.84 -1.55
CA GLU A 80 7.01 -11.46 -2.29
C GLU A 80 6.70 -10.47 -3.40
N PHE A 81 5.63 -10.71 -4.14
CA PHE A 81 5.22 -9.82 -5.22
C PHE A 81 4.97 -8.41 -4.71
N LEU A 82 4.37 -8.28 -3.52
CA LEU A 82 4.06 -6.99 -2.93
C LEU A 82 5.21 -6.39 -2.13
N CYS A 83 6.38 -7.04 -2.16
CA CYS A 83 7.59 -6.56 -1.51
C CYS A 83 7.47 -6.46 0.02
N PHE A 84 6.76 -7.39 0.63
CA PHE A 84 6.79 -7.52 2.08
C PHE A 84 8.10 -8.16 2.51
N SER A 85 8.59 -7.77 3.67
CA SER A 85 9.86 -8.30 4.18
C SER A 85 9.80 -9.81 4.47
N SER A 86 8.60 -10.32 4.78
CA SER A 86 8.40 -11.73 5.03
C SER A 86 6.93 -12.07 4.86
N GLN A 87 6.64 -13.37 4.73
CA GLN A 87 5.25 -13.83 4.70
C GLN A 87 4.55 -13.54 6.03
N SER A 88 5.30 -13.63 7.13
CA SER A 88 4.76 -13.32 8.45
C SER A 88 4.33 -11.86 8.55
N HIS A 89 5.10 -10.96 7.98
CA HIS A 89 4.75 -9.54 7.97
C HIS A 89 3.44 -9.32 7.22
N PHE A 90 3.31 -9.93 6.05
CA PHE A 90 2.08 -9.84 5.27
C PHE A 90 0.90 -10.41 6.05
N HIS A 91 1.07 -11.58 6.66
CA HIS A 91 0.04 -12.25 7.44
C HIS A 91 -0.46 -11.35 8.58
N THR A 92 0.47 -10.82 9.36
CA THR A 92 0.12 -9.98 10.51
C THR A 92 -0.57 -8.69 10.07
N ALA A 93 -0.02 -8.02 9.07
CA ALA A 93 -0.59 -6.78 8.58
C ALA A 93 -1.97 -6.98 7.96
N PHE A 94 -2.14 -8.07 7.21
CA PHE A 94 -3.42 -8.40 6.57
C PHE A 94 -4.50 -8.64 7.63
N LYS A 95 -4.16 -9.44 8.65
CA LYS A 95 -5.12 -9.73 9.71
C LYS A 95 -5.52 -8.47 10.47
N LYS A 96 -4.56 -7.59 10.72
CA LYS A 96 -4.83 -6.34 11.40
C LYS A 96 -5.77 -5.44 10.59
N GLN A 97 -5.56 -5.41 9.28
CA GLN A 97 -6.34 -4.53 8.40
C GLN A 97 -7.74 -5.07 8.13
N PHE A 98 -7.86 -6.36 7.90
CA PHE A 98 -9.12 -6.96 7.43
C PHE A 98 -9.81 -7.87 8.45
N GLY A 99 -9.20 -8.11 9.59
CA GLY A 99 -9.82 -8.91 10.64
C GLY A 99 -9.72 -10.40 10.48
N MET A 100 -9.08 -10.88 9.40
CA MET A 100 -8.88 -12.32 9.18
C MET A 100 -7.55 -12.53 8.47
N THR A 101 -7.01 -13.74 8.57
CA THR A 101 -5.75 -14.08 7.94
C THR A 101 -5.93 -14.22 6.43
N PRO A 102 -4.84 -14.11 5.65
CA PRO A 102 -4.94 -14.35 4.21
C PRO A 102 -5.53 -15.71 3.87
N SER A 103 -5.17 -16.76 4.61
CA SER A 103 -5.71 -18.09 4.38
C SER A 103 -7.21 -18.13 4.63
N GLU A 104 -7.63 -17.53 5.73
CA GLU A 104 -9.06 -17.47 6.06
C GLU A 104 -9.84 -16.72 5.00
N TYR A 105 -9.27 -15.61 4.53
CA TYR A 105 -9.94 -14.83 3.50
C TYR A 105 -10.10 -15.62 2.21
N ARG A 106 -9.04 -16.31 1.79
CA ARG A 106 -9.09 -17.12 0.56
C ARG A 106 -10.13 -18.22 0.66
N LYS A 107 -10.20 -18.89 1.80
CA LYS A 107 -11.20 -19.92 2.01
C LYS A 107 -12.62 -19.36 1.95
N SER A 108 -12.84 -18.17 2.51
CA SER A 108 -14.18 -17.58 2.53
C SER A 108 -14.62 -17.15 1.13
N THR A 109 -13.70 -16.76 0.26
CA THR A 109 -14.05 -16.35 -1.10
C THR A 109 -14.18 -17.51 -2.06
N ASN A 110 -13.48 -18.60 -1.78
CA ASN A 110 -13.55 -19.81 -2.63
C ASN A 110 -14.62 -20.79 -2.19
N GLY A 111 -15.13 -20.57 -0.99
CA GLY A 111 -16.16 -21.43 -0.45
C GLY A 111 -17.50 -21.04 -0.96
#